data_b5fd00b1a3dab14835f81a47279085f6
#
_entry.id   b5fd00b1a3dab14835f81a47279085f6
#
_cell.length_a   1.000
_cell.length_b   1.000
_cell.length_c   1.000
_cell.angle_alpha   90.00
_cell.angle_beta   90.00
_cell.angle_gamma   90.00
#
_symmetry.space_group_name_H-M   'P 1'
#
loop_
_entity.id
_entity.type
_entity.pdbx_description
1 polymer ?
#
loop_
_entity_poly.entity_id
_entity_poly.type
_entity_poly.pdbx_seq_one_letter_code
_entity_poly.pdbx_strand_id
1 'polypeptide(L)'
;IANTSNMPVAAREASVYTAMSLAEYYRSMGLKVLLMADSTSRWAQALREMSNRMEELPGPDAFPMDISAIISNFYGRAGYVKLGNDETGSITFIGTVSPAGGNLKEPVTENTKKVARCFYALEQDRADKKRYPAVNPIDSYSKYIEYPEFEEYIKEHINDEWIGKVNELKTRLQRGKEIAEQINILGDDGVPVEYHVIFWKSELIDFVILQQDAFDEVDSVTPMERQEAILNMIIDICHTEFEFDNFNEVMDYFKRMINVCKQMNYSKFKSEQYEGFQQQLKELIAERSVK
;
A
#
# COMPACT_ATOMS: atom_id res chain seq x y z
N ILE A 1 11.98 22.57 7.75
CA ILE A 1 12.27 23.37 6.54
C ILE A 1 10.94 23.53 5.81
N ALA A 2 10.55 24.75 5.54
CA ALA A 2 9.31 25.04 4.85
C ALA A 2 9.60 25.90 3.59
N ASN A 3 9.08 25.46 2.45
CA ASN A 3 9.10 26.21 1.20
C ASN A 3 7.70 26.21 0.60
N THR A 4 7.18 27.41 0.38
CA THR A 4 5.89 27.60 -0.29
C THR A 4 6.09 27.83 -1.77
N SER A 5 5.03 27.70 -2.57
CA SER A 5 5.05 27.94 -4.01
C SER A 5 5.43 29.39 -4.39
N ASN A 6 5.33 30.33 -3.44
CA ASN A 6 5.67 31.74 -3.63
C ASN A 6 7.18 32.04 -3.44
N MET A 7 7.96 31.07 -2.97
CA MET A 7 9.39 31.25 -2.78
C MET A 7 10.15 31.16 -4.10
N PRO A 8 11.34 31.80 -4.20
CA PRO A 8 12.18 31.71 -5.39
C PRO A 8 12.50 30.26 -5.77
N VAL A 9 12.59 30.01 -7.08
CA VAL A 9 12.84 28.66 -7.63
C VAL A 9 14.12 28.03 -7.04
N ALA A 10 15.20 28.80 -6.95
CA ALA A 10 16.47 28.35 -6.39
C ALA A 10 16.35 27.97 -4.90
N ALA A 11 15.53 28.66 -4.13
CA ALA A 11 15.28 28.30 -2.73
C ALA A 11 14.48 26.99 -2.62
N ARG A 12 13.51 26.76 -3.51
CA ARG A 12 12.74 25.51 -3.55
C ARG A 12 13.60 24.31 -3.92
N GLU A 13 14.53 24.49 -4.85
CA GLU A 13 15.50 23.45 -5.21
C GLU A 13 16.49 23.18 -4.07
N ALA A 14 17.16 24.21 -3.55
CA ALA A 14 18.18 24.07 -2.53
C ALA A 14 17.66 23.49 -1.19
N SER A 15 16.40 23.71 -0.86
CA SER A 15 15.81 23.27 0.42
C SER A 15 15.83 21.76 0.61
N VAL A 16 15.66 21.01 -0.46
CA VAL A 16 15.65 19.55 -0.44
C VAL A 16 17.04 19.02 -0.07
N TYR A 17 18.08 19.59 -0.66
CA TYR A 17 19.48 19.24 -0.32
C TYR A 17 19.87 19.70 1.08
N THR A 18 19.37 20.85 1.54
CA THR A 18 19.57 21.31 2.91
C THR A 18 18.97 20.34 3.92
N ALA A 19 17.76 19.87 3.67
CA ALA A 19 17.11 18.87 4.54
C ALA A 19 17.89 17.56 4.58
N MET A 20 18.36 17.08 3.43
CA MET A 20 19.17 15.86 3.36
C MET A 20 20.52 16.03 4.08
N SER A 21 21.17 17.18 3.96
CA SER A 21 22.45 17.44 4.63
C SER A 21 22.32 17.45 6.13
N LEU A 22 21.21 17.98 6.67
CA LEU A 22 20.90 17.89 8.10
C LEU A 22 20.66 16.43 8.52
N ALA A 23 19.94 15.65 7.74
CA ALA A 23 19.72 14.25 8.02
C ALA A 23 21.03 13.44 8.01
N GLU A 24 21.94 13.73 7.05
CA GLU A 24 23.26 13.10 6.98
C GLU A 24 24.17 13.48 8.16
N TYR A 25 24.07 14.72 8.63
CA TYR A 25 24.79 15.15 9.82
C TYR A 25 24.42 14.29 11.04
N TYR A 26 23.12 14.12 11.30
CA TYR A 26 22.66 13.27 12.41
C TYR A 26 22.97 11.78 12.16
N ARG A 27 22.88 11.29 10.93
CA ARG A 27 23.29 9.93 10.60
C ARG A 27 24.76 9.67 10.91
N SER A 28 25.64 10.64 10.62
CA SER A 28 27.09 10.53 10.93
C SER A 28 27.41 10.53 12.42
N MET A 29 26.44 10.90 13.27
CA MET A 29 26.51 10.77 14.73
C MET A 29 25.98 9.42 15.26
N GLY A 30 25.72 8.44 14.38
CA GLY A 30 25.18 7.14 14.75
C GLY A 30 23.67 7.11 14.99
N LEU A 31 22.95 8.17 14.61
CA LEU A 31 21.50 8.26 14.86
C LEU A 31 20.69 7.66 13.70
N LYS A 32 19.49 7.19 14.04
CA LYS A 32 18.47 6.76 13.09
C LYS A 32 17.57 7.96 12.77
N VAL A 33 17.58 8.43 11.55
CA VAL A 33 16.88 9.64 11.10
C VAL A 33 15.71 9.28 10.22
N LEU A 34 14.53 9.86 10.49
CA LEU A 34 13.38 9.83 9.62
C LEU A 34 13.25 11.19 8.93
N LEU A 35 13.38 11.23 7.61
CA LEU A 35 13.19 12.41 6.78
C LEU A 35 11.91 12.27 5.98
N MET A 36 10.96 13.18 6.21
CA MET A 36 9.69 13.22 5.47
C MET A 36 9.64 14.48 4.61
N ALA A 37 9.28 14.32 3.33
CA ALA A 37 9.18 15.42 2.36
C ALA A 37 7.81 15.43 1.68
N ASP A 38 7.06 16.51 1.89
CA ASP A 38 5.77 16.75 1.24
C ASP A 38 5.83 18.09 0.48
N SER A 39 5.83 18.09 -0.85
CA SER A 39 5.98 16.95 -1.76
C SER A 39 7.22 17.15 -2.65
N THR A 40 7.84 16.06 -3.06
CA THR A 40 8.98 16.10 -4.00
C THR A 40 8.59 16.57 -5.40
N SER A 41 7.31 16.52 -5.76
CA SER A 41 6.79 17.09 -7.00
C SER A 41 7.05 18.60 -7.12
N ARG A 42 7.03 19.34 -6.01
CA ARG A 42 7.36 20.78 -6.01
C ARG A 42 8.83 21.04 -6.27
N TRP A 43 9.69 20.16 -5.78
CA TRP A 43 11.11 20.18 -6.13
C TRP A 43 11.33 19.90 -7.62
N ALA A 44 10.67 18.87 -8.17
CA ALA A 44 10.76 18.56 -9.59
C ALA A 44 10.24 19.71 -10.48
N GLN A 45 9.19 20.42 -10.05
CA GLN A 45 8.74 21.64 -10.73
C GLN A 45 9.81 22.73 -10.72
N ALA A 46 10.53 22.92 -9.60
CA ALA A 46 11.62 23.88 -9.54
C ALA A 46 12.75 23.52 -10.50
N LEU A 47 13.13 22.24 -10.59
CA LEU A 47 14.11 21.77 -11.57
C LEU A 47 13.67 22.06 -13.01
N ARG A 48 12.40 21.80 -13.35
CA ARG A 48 11.84 22.12 -14.66
C ARG A 48 11.90 23.62 -14.98
N GLU A 49 11.53 24.48 -14.01
CA GLU A 49 11.58 25.90 -14.18
C GLU A 49 13.02 26.44 -14.38
N MET A 50 14.00 25.84 -13.68
CA MET A 50 15.41 26.21 -13.83
C MET A 50 15.97 25.79 -15.19
N SER A 51 15.74 24.53 -15.59
CA SER A 51 16.19 24.01 -16.90
C SER A 51 15.61 24.84 -18.06
N ASN A 52 14.33 25.22 -17.99
CA ASN A 52 13.70 26.07 -18.99
C ASN A 52 14.33 27.49 -19.05
N ARG A 53 14.73 28.05 -17.90
CA ARG A 53 15.42 29.36 -17.86
C ARG A 53 16.86 29.31 -18.37
N MET A 54 17.49 28.14 -18.27
CA MET A 54 18.85 27.91 -18.80
C MET A 54 18.83 27.50 -20.28
N GLU A 55 17.63 27.45 -20.90
CA GLU A 55 17.45 27.07 -22.31
C GLU A 55 18.01 25.69 -22.64
N GLU A 56 17.98 24.79 -21.66
CA GLU A 56 18.38 23.38 -21.85
C GLU A 56 17.34 22.62 -22.71
N LEU A 57 17.83 21.62 -23.44
CA LEU A 57 16.94 20.78 -24.24
C LEU A 57 15.96 20.04 -23.31
N PRO A 58 14.64 20.21 -23.50
CA PRO A 58 13.64 19.58 -22.64
C PRO A 58 13.53 18.08 -22.90
N GLY A 59 13.41 17.32 -21.84
CA GLY A 59 12.97 15.93 -21.84
C GLY A 59 11.45 15.78 -21.85
N PRO A 60 10.92 14.57 -21.55
CA PRO A 60 9.48 14.33 -21.46
C PRO A 60 8.79 15.28 -20.46
N ASP A 61 7.62 15.78 -20.82
CA ASP A 61 6.82 16.74 -20.05
C ASP A 61 7.59 18.02 -19.66
N ALA A 62 8.58 18.42 -20.48
CA ALA A 62 9.45 19.57 -20.28
C ALA A 62 10.29 19.52 -18.98
N PHE A 63 10.52 18.35 -18.40
CA PHE A 63 11.50 18.14 -17.35
C PHE A 63 12.92 18.08 -17.91
N PRO A 64 13.97 18.32 -17.09
CA PRO A 64 15.35 18.09 -17.51
C PRO A 64 15.56 16.68 -18.04
N MET A 65 16.40 16.51 -19.06
CA MET A 65 16.68 15.18 -19.62
C MET A 65 17.31 14.21 -18.59
N ASP A 66 18.02 14.74 -17.63
CA ASP A 66 18.71 14.01 -16.57
C ASP A 66 17.90 13.87 -15.27
N ILE A 67 16.59 14.18 -15.28
CA ILE A 67 15.70 14.10 -14.10
C ILE A 67 15.80 12.73 -13.40
N SER A 68 16.00 11.66 -14.15
CA SER A 68 16.17 10.29 -13.61
C SER A 68 17.44 10.19 -12.76
N ALA A 69 18.55 10.75 -13.21
CA ALA A 69 19.81 10.77 -12.49
C ALA A 69 19.74 11.64 -11.23
N ILE A 70 19.11 12.82 -11.34
CA ILE A 70 18.93 13.74 -10.21
C ILE A 70 18.13 13.08 -9.11
N ILE A 71 16.99 12.48 -9.44
CA ILE A 71 16.13 11.75 -8.47
C ILE A 71 16.90 10.57 -7.87
N SER A 72 17.55 9.76 -8.68
CA SER A 72 18.30 8.59 -8.23
C SER A 72 19.43 8.97 -7.27
N ASN A 73 20.21 9.98 -7.61
CA ASN A 73 21.29 10.48 -6.76
C ASN A 73 20.79 11.03 -5.43
N PHE A 74 19.66 11.74 -5.45
CA PHE A 74 19.08 12.29 -4.23
C PHE A 74 18.55 11.19 -3.29
N TYR A 75 17.74 10.27 -3.80
CA TYR A 75 17.19 9.16 -3.01
C TYR A 75 18.28 8.19 -2.57
N GLY A 76 19.35 8.01 -3.36
CA GLY A 76 20.50 7.18 -3.03
C GLY A 76 21.31 7.66 -1.82
N ARG A 77 21.12 8.91 -1.37
CA ARG A 77 21.72 9.44 -0.13
C ARG A 77 21.08 8.87 1.14
N ALA A 78 19.84 8.42 1.06
CA ALA A 78 19.18 7.71 2.16
C ALA A 78 19.73 6.28 2.30
N GLY A 79 19.65 5.73 3.49
CA GLY A 79 20.02 4.35 3.76
C GLY A 79 20.83 4.16 5.03
N TYR A 80 21.23 2.92 5.24
CA TYR A 80 21.98 2.46 6.38
C TYR A 80 23.48 2.55 6.08
N VAL A 81 24.27 3.07 7.01
CA VAL A 81 25.72 3.19 6.89
C VAL A 81 26.42 2.68 8.15
N LYS A 82 27.57 2.05 7.97
CA LYS A 82 28.50 1.70 9.02
C LYS A 82 29.53 2.83 9.17
N LEU A 83 29.70 3.34 10.37
CA LEU A 83 30.64 4.41 10.69
C LEU A 83 32.01 3.85 11.04
N GLY A 84 33.04 4.72 11.04
CA GLY A 84 34.42 4.31 11.31
C GLY A 84 34.70 3.79 12.73
N ASN A 85 33.79 3.99 13.67
CA ASN A 85 33.86 3.52 15.06
C ASN A 85 33.01 2.27 15.32
N ASP A 86 32.65 1.51 14.27
CA ASP A 86 31.73 0.37 14.29
C ASP A 86 30.28 0.70 14.70
N GLU A 87 29.96 1.95 14.97
CA GLU A 87 28.58 2.41 15.12
C GLU A 87 27.85 2.44 13.77
N THR A 88 26.55 2.49 13.83
CA THR A 88 25.70 2.51 12.64
C THR A 88 24.72 3.66 12.69
N GLY A 89 24.50 4.30 11.55
CA GLY A 89 23.49 5.33 11.39
C GLY A 89 22.61 5.05 10.17
N SER A 90 21.41 5.59 10.15
CA SER A 90 20.50 5.41 9.03
C SER A 90 19.66 6.64 8.73
N ILE A 91 19.28 6.79 7.46
CA ILE A 91 18.23 7.72 7.03
C ILE A 91 17.14 6.89 6.36
N THR A 92 15.94 6.97 6.91
CA THR A 92 14.72 6.52 6.24
C THR A 92 14.07 7.74 5.61
N PHE A 93 13.90 7.71 4.28
CA PHE A 93 13.30 8.81 3.54
C PHE A 93 11.89 8.44 3.08
N ILE A 94 10.91 9.27 3.43
CA ILE A 94 9.52 9.17 2.97
C ILE A 94 9.22 10.42 2.15
N GLY A 95 9.13 10.26 0.83
CA GLY A 95 8.78 11.34 -0.10
C GLY A 95 7.39 11.12 -0.66
N THR A 96 6.57 12.17 -0.67
CA THR A 96 5.29 12.14 -1.39
C THR A 96 5.48 12.68 -2.80
N VAL A 97 4.72 12.11 -3.75
CA VAL A 97 4.57 12.62 -5.11
C VAL A 97 3.10 12.93 -5.36
N SER A 98 2.85 14.04 -6.04
CA SER A 98 1.50 14.50 -6.37
C SER A 98 1.40 14.70 -7.88
N PRO A 99 1.22 13.60 -8.66
CA PRO A 99 1.13 13.67 -10.11
C PRO A 99 -0.13 14.41 -10.55
N ALA A 100 -0.02 15.22 -11.57
CA ALA A 100 -1.15 15.94 -12.13
C ALA A 100 -2.22 14.98 -12.66
N GLY A 101 -3.47 15.18 -12.23
CA GLY A 101 -4.58 14.29 -12.61
C GLY A 101 -4.46 12.85 -12.13
N GLY A 102 -3.62 12.58 -11.11
CA GLY A 102 -3.40 11.22 -10.61
C GLY A 102 -2.62 10.30 -11.56
N ASN A 103 -1.97 10.86 -12.59
CA ASN A 103 -1.22 10.09 -13.57
C ASN A 103 0.11 9.55 -13.01
N LEU A 104 0.10 8.33 -12.49
CA LEU A 104 1.29 7.66 -11.96
C LEU A 104 2.38 7.36 -13.01
N LYS A 105 2.10 7.62 -14.30
CA LYS A 105 3.06 7.44 -15.42
C LYS A 105 3.81 8.71 -15.77
N GLU A 106 3.62 9.81 -15.04
CA GLU A 106 4.42 11.02 -15.25
C GLU A 106 5.92 10.76 -14.97
N PRO A 107 6.86 11.47 -15.61
CA PRO A 107 8.29 11.22 -15.49
C PRO A 107 8.82 11.22 -14.05
N VAL A 108 8.36 12.15 -13.21
CA VAL A 108 8.81 12.26 -11.82
C VAL A 108 8.39 11.04 -10.99
N THR A 109 7.12 10.65 -11.09
CA THR A 109 6.58 9.49 -10.37
C THR A 109 7.24 8.21 -10.84
N GLU A 110 7.38 7.99 -12.15
CA GLU A 110 8.02 6.80 -12.72
C GLU A 110 9.50 6.68 -12.30
N ASN A 111 10.26 7.78 -12.32
CA ASN A 111 11.65 7.76 -11.90
C ASN A 111 11.80 7.59 -10.39
N THR A 112 10.88 8.15 -9.60
CA THR A 112 10.84 7.91 -8.14
C THR A 112 10.55 6.45 -7.82
N LYS A 113 9.57 5.83 -8.49
CA LYS A 113 9.25 4.41 -8.34
C LYS A 113 10.42 3.49 -8.65
N LYS A 114 11.26 3.81 -9.63
CA LYS A 114 12.45 3.00 -9.96
C LYS A 114 13.47 2.96 -8.83
N VAL A 115 13.57 4.03 -8.06
CA VAL A 115 14.55 4.15 -6.97
C VAL A 115 13.99 3.72 -5.62
N ALA A 116 12.70 3.98 -5.37
CA ALA A 116 12.05 3.66 -4.11
C ALA A 116 11.90 2.15 -3.91
N ARG A 117 12.22 1.69 -2.69
CA ARG A 117 12.05 0.30 -2.29
C ARG A 117 10.61 -0.04 -1.92
N CYS A 118 9.84 0.97 -1.55
CA CYS A 118 8.44 0.84 -1.17
C CYS A 118 7.65 1.97 -1.84
N PHE A 119 6.47 1.66 -2.36
CA PHE A 119 5.58 2.63 -2.98
C PHE A 119 4.14 2.35 -2.60
N TYR A 120 3.46 3.36 -2.08
CA TYR A 120 2.04 3.34 -1.76
C TYR A 120 1.29 4.23 -2.74
N ALA A 121 0.55 3.62 -3.66
CA ALA A 121 -0.28 4.33 -4.62
C ALA A 121 -1.61 4.72 -3.95
N LEU A 122 -1.84 6.01 -3.75
CA LEU A 122 -3.13 6.51 -3.32
C LEU A 122 -4.08 6.61 -4.51
N GLU A 123 -5.30 6.13 -4.36
CA GLU A 123 -6.31 6.06 -5.41
C GLU A 123 -7.56 6.84 -5.03
N GLN A 124 -7.97 7.78 -5.89
CA GLN A 124 -9.14 8.62 -5.66
C GLN A 124 -10.44 7.78 -5.59
N ASP A 125 -10.58 6.79 -6.45
CA ASP A 125 -11.77 5.91 -6.49
C ASP A 125 -11.99 5.17 -5.16
N ARG A 126 -10.92 4.76 -4.49
CA ARG A 126 -11.01 4.15 -3.15
C ARG A 126 -11.47 5.16 -2.09
N ALA A 127 -10.95 6.39 -2.16
CA ALA A 127 -11.34 7.46 -1.26
C ALA A 127 -12.82 7.84 -1.45
N ASP A 128 -13.29 7.94 -2.69
CA ASP A 128 -14.68 8.24 -3.03
C ASP A 128 -15.63 7.14 -2.53
N LYS A 129 -15.20 5.87 -2.59
CA LYS A 129 -15.89 4.70 -2.01
C LYS A 129 -15.72 4.58 -0.49
N LYS A 130 -15.06 5.55 0.16
CA LYS A 130 -14.76 5.55 1.61
C LYS A 130 -13.98 4.32 2.08
N ARG A 131 -13.10 3.80 1.24
CA ARG A 131 -12.21 2.69 1.55
C ARG A 131 -10.87 3.24 2.05
N TYR A 132 -10.69 3.26 3.36
CA TYR A 132 -9.49 3.82 3.99
C TYR A 132 -8.68 2.73 4.71
N PRO A 133 -7.32 2.83 4.68
CA PRO A 133 -6.52 3.78 3.90
C PRO A 133 -6.75 3.60 2.39
N ALA A 134 -6.79 4.73 1.64
CA ALA A 134 -7.10 4.73 0.20
C ALA A 134 -5.90 4.28 -0.66
N VAL A 135 -5.18 3.27 -0.22
CA VAL A 135 -4.01 2.70 -0.88
C VAL A 135 -4.45 1.61 -1.85
N ASN A 136 -4.08 1.72 -3.12
CA ASN A 136 -4.33 0.69 -4.11
C ASN A 136 -3.37 -0.50 -3.89
N PRO A 137 -3.86 -1.69 -3.56
CA PRO A 137 -3.02 -2.84 -3.23
C PRO A 137 -2.32 -3.46 -4.45
N ILE A 138 -2.82 -3.19 -5.67
CA ILE A 138 -2.28 -3.75 -6.91
C ILE A 138 -1.10 -2.93 -7.41
N ASP A 139 -1.24 -1.59 -7.41
CA ASP A 139 -0.20 -0.67 -7.87
C ASP A 139 0.86 -0.37 -6.81
N SER A 140 0.57 -0.70 -5.55
CA SER A 140 1.51 -0.57 -4.44
C SER A 140 2.44 -1.77 -4.34
N TYR A 141 3.67 -1.52 -3.88
CA TYR A 141 4.64 -2.58 -3.64
C TYR A 141 5.58 -2.27 -2.48
N SER A 142 6.15 -3.33 -1.92
CA SER A 142 7.29 -3.27 -1.02
C SER A 142 8.30 -4.34 -1.45
N LYS A 143 9.53 -3.92 -1.75
CA LYS A 143 10.63 -4.84 -2.08
C LYS A 143 11.30 -5.41 -0.85
N TYR A 144 10.88 -5.02 0.35
CA TYR A 144 11.43 -5.56 1.58
C TYR A 144 11.14 -7.05 1.76
N ILE A 145 10.02 -7.54 1.23
CA ILE A 145 9.67 -8.97 1.26
C ILE A 145 10.61 -9.86 0.44
N GLU A 146 11.45 -9.26 -0.44
CA GLU A 146 12.44 -9.97 -1.25
C GLU A 146 13.79 -10.14 -0.54
N TYR A 147 13.98 -9.51 0.63
CA TYR A 147 15.22 -9.61 1.38
C TYR A 147 15.25 -10.86 2.26
N PRO A 148 16.38 -11.64 2.22
CA PRO A 148 16.53 -12.83 3.06
C PRO A 148 16.34 -12.55 4.55
N GLU A 149 16.85 -11.42 5.04
CA GLU A 149 16.76 -11.03 6.45
C GLU A 149 15.30 -10.77 6.87
N PHE A 150 14.46 -10.29 5.96
CA PHE A 150 13.04 -10.12 6.22
C PHE A 150 12.31 -11.48 6.22
N GLU A 151 12.66 -12.36 5.30
CA GLU A 151 12.12 -13.72 5.25
C GLU A 151 12.46 -14.51 6.52
N GLU A 152 13.72 -14.46 6.98
CA GLU A 152 14.16 -15.07 8.24
C GLU A 152 13.39 -14.50 9.43
N TYR A 153 13.23 -13.18 9.51
CA TYR A 153 12.47 -12.54 10.59
C TYR A 153 11.00 -13.01 10.62
N ILE A 154 10.35 -13.10 9.45
CA ILE A 154 8.96 -13.57 9.35
C ILE A 154 8.82 -15.04 9.77
N LYS A 155 9.75 -15.90 9.33
CA LYS A 155 9.76 -17.31 9.73
C LYS A 155 9.92 -17.50 11.24
N GLU A 156 10.77 -16.67 11.84
CA GLU A 156 11.07 -16.76 13.26
C GLU A 156 9.92 -16.21 14.15
N HIS A 157 9.22 -15.16 13.70
CA HIS A 157 8.24 -14.44 14.51
C HIS A 157 6.78 -14.67 14.13
N ILE A 158 6.51 -15.23 12.96
CA ILE A 158 5.15 -15.52 12.48
C ILE A 158 5.08 -17.00 12.04
N ASN A 159 5.34 -17.26 10.75
CA ASN A 159 5.38 -18.62 10.19
C ASN A 159 6.00 -18.62 8.78
N ASP A 160 6.34 -19.83 8.29
CA ASP A 160 6.98 -20.01 6.98
C ASP A 160 6.05 -19.70 5.79
N GLU A 161 4.73 -19.77 5.98
CA GLU A 161 3.74 -19.64 4.90
C GLU A 161 3.25 -18.21 4.67
N TRP A 162 3.57 -17.28 5.59
CA TRP A 162 2.99 -15.93 5.60
C TRP A 162 3.21 -15.18 4.28
N ILE A 163 4.43 -15.17 3.76
CA ILE A 163 4.77 -14.49 2.48
C ILE A 163 3.99 -15.12 1.32
N GLY A 164 3.87 -16.44 1.29
CA GLY A 164 3.10 -17.17 0.28
C GLY A 164 1.63 -16.78 0.30
N LYS A 165 1.02 -16.73 1.49
CA LYS A 165 -0.37 -16.32 1.70
C LYS A 165 -0.63 -14.86 1.27
N VAL A 166 0.28 -13.95 1.59
CA VAL A 166 0.19 -12.55 1.15
C VAL A 166 0.21 -12.43 -0.38
N ASN A 167 1.10 -13.17 -1.05
CA ASN A 167 1.17 -13.18 -2.50
C ASN A 167 -0.07 -13.81 -3.14
N GLU A 168 -0.63 -14.85 -2.55
CA GLU A 168 -1.89 -15.44 -2.98
C GLU A 168 -3.02 -14.42 -2.91
N LEU A 169 -3.20 -13.72 -1.78
CA LEU A 169 -4.24 -12.70 -1.66
C LEU A 169 -4.06 -11.56 -2.68
N LYS A 170 -2.83 -11.16 -2.96
CA LYS A 170 -2.56 -10.15 -4.00
C LYS A 170 -3.01 -10.64 -5.38
N THR A 171 -2.76 -11.90 -5.71
CA THR A 171 -3.23 -12.50 -6.96
C THR A 171 -4.76 -12.55 -7.04
N ARG A 172 -5.42 -12.88 -5.93
CA ARG A 172 -6.89 -12.90 -5.83
C ARG A 172 -7.50 -11.51 -6.00
N LEU A 173 -6.89 -10.47 -5.41
CA LEU A 173 -7.30 -9.07 -5.58
C LEU A 173 -7.18 -8.64 -7.05
N GLN A 174 -6.10 -9.01 -7.73
CA GLN A 174 -5.92 -8.72 -9.15
C GLN A 174 -7.00 -9.41 -10.00
N ARG A 175 -7.27 -10.68 -9.72
CA ARG A 175 -8.32 -11.43 -10.42
C ARG A 175 -9.71 -10.83 -10.16
N GLY A 176 -9.99 -10.40 -8.92
CA GLY A 176 -11.24 -9.72 -8.56
C GLY A 176 -11.43 -8.40 -9.32
N LYS A 177 -10.35 -7.62 -9.51
CA LYS A 177 -10.39 -6.39 -10.32
C LYS A 177 -10.73 -6.68 -11.80
N GLU A 178 -10.10 -7.69 -12.41
CA GLU A 178 -10.39 -8.10 -13.79
C GLU A 178 -11.88 -8.49 -13.97
N ILE A 179 -12.42 -9.22 -12.98
CA ILE A 179 -13.83 -9.62 -13.01
C ILE A 179 -14.75 -8.41 -12.78
N ALA A 180 -14.40 -7.50 -11.87
CA ALA A 180 -15.16 -6.27 -11.68
C ALA A 180 -15.26 -5.44 -12.97
N GLU A 181 -14.20 -5.37 -13.76
CA GLU A 181 -14.20 -4.72 -15.07
C GLU A 181 -15.14 -5.45 -16.06
N GLN A 182 -15.18 -6.79 -16.06
CA GLN A 182 -16.11 -7.57 -16.87
C GLN A 182 -17.56 -7.34 -16.47
N ILE A 183 -17.86 -7.34 -15.16
CA ILE A 183 -19.21 -7.07 -14.64
C ILE A 183 -19.64 -5.66 -15.05
N ASN A 184 -18.75 -4.67 -14.98
CA ASN A 184 -19.08 -3.29 -15.39
C ASN A 184 -19.40 -3.16 -16.88
N ILE A 185 -18.82 -4.02 -17.72
CA ILE A 185 -19.06 -3.99 -19.19
C ILE A 185 -20.30 -4.79 -19.58
N LEU A 186 -20.48 -5.99 -18.99
CA LEU A 186 -21.50 -6.96 -19.40
C LEU A 186 -22.78 -6.89 -18.56
N GLY A 187 -22.72 -6.24 -17.38
CA GLY A 187 -23.77 -6.29 -16.37
C GLY A 187 -23.73 -7.58 -15.53
N ASP A 188 -24.39 -7.56 -14.39
CA ASP A 188 -24.41 -8.68 -13.45
C ASP A 188 -24.97 -9.98 -14.06
N ASP A 189 -26.03 -9.87 -14.88
CA ASP A 189 -26.65 -11.02 -15.55
C ASP A 189 -25.81 -11.61 -16.69
N GLY A 190 -24.84 -10.86 -17.19
CA GLY A 190 -23.97 -11.25 -18.30
C GLY A 190 -22.73 -12.06 -17.87
N VAL A 191 -22.54 -12.25 -16.56
CA VAL A 191 -21.36 -12.90 -15.99
C VAL A 191 -21.77 -14.16 -15.20
N PRO A 192 -21.05 -15.30 -15.33
CA PRO A 192 -21.33 -16.51 -14.56
C PRO A 192 -21.31 -16.31 -13.05
N VAL A 193 -22.13 -17.03 -12.30
CA VAL A 193 -22.25 -16.93 -10.85
C VAL A 193 -20.92 -17.18 -10.12
N GLU A 194 -20.09 -18.11 -10.64
CA GLU A 194 -18.76 -18.40 -10.08
C GLU A 194 -17.84 -17.18 -10.12
N TYR A 195 -17.98 -16.31 -11.12
CA TYR A 195 -17.19 -15.07 -11.20
C TYR A 195 -17.62 -14.06 -10.16
N HIS A 196 -18.92 -14.00 -9.85
CA HIS A 196 -19.41 -13.19 -8.72
C HIS A 196 -18.85 -13.70 -7.40
N VAL A 197 -18.71 -15.02 -7.20
CA VAL A 197 -18.07 -15.58 -5.99
C VAL A 197 -16.60 -15.13 -5.91
N ILE A 198 -15.84 -15.18 -7.00
CA ILE A 198 -14.44 -14.73 -7.02
C ILE A 198 -14.35 -13.22 -6.73
N PHE A 199 -15.23 -12.41 -7.34
CA PHE A 199 -15.30 -10.98 -7.10
C PHE A 199 -15.59 -10.68 -5.61
N TRP A 200 -16.59 -11.31 -5.02
CA TRP A 200 -16.96 -11.08 -3.63
C TRP A 200 -15.92 -11.60 -2.61
N LYS A 201 -15.19 -12.66 -2.93
CA LYS A 201 -14.01 -13.08 -2.15
C LYS A 201 -12.92 -12.01 -2.19
N SER A 202 -12.69 -11.36 -3.33
CA SER A 202 -11.79 -10.21 -3.45
C SER A 202 -12.27 -9.00 -2.65
N GLU A 203 -13.56 -8.69 -2.67
CA GLU A 203 -14.17 -7.66 -1.82
C GLU A 203 -14.03 -7.97 -0.32
N LEU A 204 -14.17 -9.24 0.07
CA LEU A 204 -13.95 -9.67 1.46
C LEU A 204 -12.50 -9.40 1.91
N ILE A 205 -11.50 -9.71 1.06
CA ILE A 205 -10.09 -9.39 1.34
C ILE A 205 -9.92 -7.89 1.53
N ASP A 206 -10.48 -7.09 0.64
CA ASP A 206 -10.35 -5.63 0.68
C ASP A 206 -11.01 -5.04 1.95
N PHE A 207 -12.21 -5.47 2.28
CA PHE A 207 -12.94 -4.94 3.43
C PHE A 207 -12.41 -5.39 4.80
N VAL A 208 -11.77 -6.55 4.88
CA VAL A 208 -11.38 -7.15 6.17
C VAL A 208 -9.89 -6.97 6.46
N ILE A 209 -9.03 -7.06 5.43
CA ILE A 209 -7.58 -6.97 5.60
C ILE A 209 -7.05 -5.57 5.27
N LEU A 210 -7.54 -4.96 4.17
CA LEU A 210 -6.97 -3.71 3.67
C LEU A 210 -7.63 -2.46 4.24
N GLN A 211 -8.92 -2.55 4.62
CA GLN A 211 -9.59 -1.47 5.33
C GLN A 211 -9.24 -1.49 6.82
N GLN A 212 -8.97 -0.30 7.35
CA GLN A 212 -8.66 -0.11 8.75
C GLN A 212 -9.21 1.25 9.22
N ASP A 213 -9.93 1.27 10.32
CA ASP A 213 -10.41 2.50 10.93
C ASP A 213 -9.33 3.09 11.85
N ALA A 214 -8.71 4.17 11.40
CA ALA A 214 -7.66 4.85 12.17
C ALA A 214 -8.20 5.58 13.43
N PHE A 215 -9.51 5.71 13.59
CA PHE A 215 -10.14 6.39 14.73
C PHE A 215 -10.70 5.42 15.77
N ASP A 216 -10.78 4.13 15.45
CA ASP A 216 -11.17 3.10 16.41
C ASP A 216 -9.96 2.65 17.24
N GLU A 217 -10.13 2.51 18.55
CA GLU A 217 -9.03 2.15 19.47
C GLU A 217 -8.47 0.73 19.24
N VAL A 218 -9.28 -0.17 18.71
CA VAL A 218 -8.91 -1.57 18.51
C VAL A 218 -8.42 -1.81 17.08
N ASP A 219 -9.14 -1.26 16.08
CA ASP A 219 -8.82 -1.50 14.66
C ASP A 219 -7.60 -0.68 14.19
N SER A 220 -7.35 0.49 14.81
CA SER A 220 -6.19 1.34 14.47
C SER A 220 -4.84 0.68 14.72
N VAL A 221 -4.77 -0.31 15.61
CA VAL A 221 -3.55 -1.05 15.94
C VAL A 221 -3.79 -2.55 15.87
N THR A 222 -3.27 -3.20 14.84
CA THR A 222 -3.41 -4.65 14.68
C THR A 222 -2.07 -5.35 14.94
N PRO A 223 -1.89 -6.00 16.11
CA PRO A 223 -0.69 -6.77 16.43
C PRO A 223 -0.45 -7.91 15.43
N MET A 224 0.80 -8.34 15.27
CA MET A 224 1.18 -9.37 14.29
C MET A 224 0.42 -10.68 14.47
N GLU A 225 0.22 -11.13 15.70
CA GLU A 225 -0.57 -12.33 16.02
C GLU A 225 -2.01 -12.25 15.49
N ARG A 226 -2.62 -11.07 15.60
CA ARG A 226 -3.96 -10.82 15.06
C ARG A 226 -3.96 -10.75 13.53
N GLN A 227 -2.94 -10.12 12.92
CA GLN A 227 -2.80 -10.09 11.47
C GLN A 227 -2.68 -11.50 10.90
N GLU A 228 -1.89 -12.36 11.52
CA GLU A 228 -1.75 -13.76 11.14
C GLU A 228 -3.09 -14.50 11.24
N ALA A 229 -3.82 -14.33 12.35
CA ALA A 229 -5.11 -14.99 12.56
C ALA A 229 -6.15 -14.56 11.50
N ILE A 230 -6.22 -13.27 11.17
CA ILE A 230 -7.10 -12.74 10.14
C ILE A 230 -6.67 -13.25 8.75
N LEU A 231 -5.37 -13.23 8.45
CA LEU A 231 -4.84 -13.73 7.18
C LEU A 231 -5.21 -15.20 6.96
N ASN A 232 -4.97 -16.06 7.96
CA ASN A 232 -5.30 -17.48 7.88
C ASN A 232 -6.81 -17.69 7.67
N MET A 233 -7.63 -17.00 8.44
CA MET A 233 -9.09 -17.07 8.32
C MET A 233 -9.59 -16.69 6.91
N ILE A 234 -9.06 -15.61 6.34
CA ILE A 234 -9.46 -15.17 5.01
C ILE A 234 -8.96 -16.13 3.92
N ILE A 235 -7.77 -16.69 4.05
CA ILE A 235 -7.24 -17.72 3.15
C ILE A 235 -8.14 -18.95 3.17
N ASP A 236 -8.56 -19.42 4.35
CA ASP A 236 -9.48 -20.57 4.50
C ASP A 236 -10.82 -20.31 3.79
N ILE A 237 -11.38 -19.11 3.94
CA ILE A 237 -12.61 -18.72 3.24
C ILE A 237 -12.37 -18.67 1.72
N CYS A 238 -11.22 -18.18 1.29
CA CYS A 238 -10.87 -18.13 -0.11
C CYS A 238 -10.73 -19.52 -0.76
N HIS A 239 -10.26 -20.49 -0.01
CA HIS A 239 -10.14 -21.89 -0.45
C HIS A 239 -11.47 -22.65 -0.37
N THR A 240 -12.41 -22.22 0.47
CA THR A 240 -13.73 -22.87 0.57
C THR A 240 -14.52 -22.67 -0.72
N GLU A 241 -15.08 -23.76 -1.25
CA GLU A 241 -16.01 -23.72 -2.37
C GLU A 241 -17.44 -23.45 -1.86
N PHE A 242 -18.12 -22.51 -2.53
CA PHE A 242 -19.48 -22.11 -2.21
C PHE A 242 -20.38 -22.29 -3.42
N GLU A 243 -21.61 -22.73 -3.21
CA GLU A 243 -22.60 -22.92 -4.25
C GLU A 243 -23.79 -21.98 -4.07
N PHE A 244 -24.18 -21.30 -5.16
CA PHE A 244 -25.27 -20.35 -5.19
C PHE A 244 -26.05 -20.46 -6.52
N ASP A 245 -27.36 -20.19 -6.44
CA ASP A 245 -28.24 -20.25 -7.60
C ASP A 245 -28.18 -18.97 -8.47
N ASN A 246 -27.85 -17.83 -7.88
CA ASN A 246 -27.81 -16.54 -8.57
C ASN A 246 -26.86 -15.53 -7.89
N PHE A 247 -26.52 -14.46 -8.59
CA PHE A 247 -25.58 -13.45 -8.14
C PHE A 247 -26.10 -12.62 -6.92
N ASN A 248 -27.41 -12.44 -6.77
CA ASN A 248 -27.97 -11.73 -5.62
C ASN A 248 -27.73 -12.49 -4.31
N GLU A 249 -27.87 -13.81 -4.34
CA GLU A 249 -27.53 -14.66 -3.17
C GLU A 249 -26.05 -14.57 -2.82
N VAL A 250 -25.15 -14.56 -3.81
CA VAL A 250 -23.70 -14.36 -3.59
C VAL A 250 -23.48 -13.04 -2.88
N MET A 251 -24.03 -11.97 -3.42
CA MET A 251 -23.88 -10.63 -2.88
C MET A 251 -24.35 -10.53 -1.44
N ASP A 252 -25.56 -10.99 -1.14
CA ASP A 252 -26.17 -10.88 0.19
C ASP A 252 -25.41 -11.74 1.21
N TYR A 253 -24.97 -12.91 0.79
CA TYR A 253 -24.17 -13.81 1.64
C TYR A 253 -22.82 -13.18 2.02
N PHE A 254 -22.05 -12.72 1.04
CA PHE A 254 -20.76 -12.10 1.31
C PHE A 254 -20.86 -10.78 2.06
N LYS A 255 -21.92 -9.98 1.84
CA LYS A 255 -22.18 -8.78 2.67
C LYS A 255 -22.41 -9.13 4.14
N ARG A 256 -23.15 -10.21 4.44
CA ARG A 256 -23.30 -10.69 5.83
C ARG A 256 -21.95 -11.11 6.42
N MET A 257 -21.17 -11.86 5.66
CA MET A 257 -19.84 -12.31 6.07
C MET A 257 -18.89 -11.13 6.34
N ILE A 258 -18.82 -10.14 5.44
CA ILE A 258 -18.03 -8.92 5.61
C ILE A 258 -18.45 -8.18 6.89
N ASN A 259 -19.75 -8.07 7.17
CA ASN A 259 -20.23 -7.41 8.38
C ASN A 259 -19.77 -8.12 9.66
N VAL A 260 -19.84 -9.44 9.71
CA VAL A 260 -19.35 -10.22 10.86
C VAL A 260 -17.85 -10.03 11.04
N CYS A 261 -17.07 -10.11 9.97
CA CYS A 261 -15.62 -9.89 10.01
C CYS A 261 -15.27 -8.45 10.46
N LYS A 262 -16.02 -7.44 10.02
CA LYS A 262 -15.82 -6.05 10.48
C LYS A 262 -16.09 -5.91 11.98
N GLN A 263 -17.18 -6.46 12.49
CA GLN A 263 -17.46 -6.45 13.94
C GLN A 263 -16.36 -7.17 14.74
N MET A 264 -15.82 -8.23 14.17
CA MET A 264 -14.67 -8.93 14.75
C MET A 264 -13.42 -8.01 14.78
N ASN A 265 -13.17 -7.19 13.73
CA ASN A 265 -12.06 -6.24 13.68
C ASN A 265 -12.18 -5.12 14.73
N TYR A 266 -13.39 -4.69 15.07
CA TYR A 266 -13.64 -3.72 16.15
C TYR A 266 -13.59 -4.35 17.56
N SER A 267 -13.53 -5.66 17.68
CA SER A 267 -13.50 -6.37 18.96
C SER A 267 -12.05 -6.64 19.40
N LYS A 268 -11.76 -6.55 20.71
CA LYS A 268 -10.44 -6.90 21.24
C LYS A 268 -10.09 -8.34 20.92
N PHE A 269 -8.90 -8.57 20.40
CA PHE A 269 -8.43 -9.89 20.02
C PHE A 269 -8.51 -10.89 21.19
N LYS A 270 -9.05 -12.09 20.92
CA LYS A 270 -9.29 -13.15 21.92
C LYS A 270 -10.25 -12.76 23.05
N SER A 271 -11.09 -11.73 22.89
CA SER A 271 -12.18 -11.46 23.81
C SER A 271 -13.37 -12.37 23.53
N GLU A 272 -14.28 -12.51 24.52
CA GLU A 272 -15.53 -13.29 24.37
C GLU A 272 -16.36 -12.78 23.16
N GLN A 273 -16.37 -11.47 22.92
CA GLN A 273 -17.04 -10.87 21.78
C GLN A 273 -16.38 -11.27 20.45
N TYR A 274 -15.05 -11.25 20.38
CA TYR A 274 -14.28 -11.67 19.22
C TYR A 274 -14.54 -13.16 18.89
N GLU A 275 -14.51 -14.03 19.90
CA GLU A 275 -14.80 -15.46 19.76
C GLU A 275 -16.25 -15.71 19.34
N GLY A 276 -17.19 -14.92 19.83
CA GLY A 276 -18.59 -14.96 19.40
C GLY A 276 -18.78 -14.66 17.91
N PHE A 277 -18.11 -13.63 17.39
CA PHE A 277 -18.12 -13.34 15.95
C PHE A 277 -17.39 -14.40 15.12
N GLN A 278 -16.31 -14.96 15.66
CA GLN A 278 -15.62 -16.08 15.01
C GLN A 278 -16.51 -17.31 14.88
N GLN A 279 -17.31 -17.60 15.91
CA GLN A 279 -18.28 -18.69 15.86
C GLN A 279 -19.41 -18.43 14.84
N GLN A 280 -19.95 -17.20 14.80
CA GLN A 280 -20.94 -16.79 13.78
C GLN A 280 -20.38 -16.93 12.36
N LEU A 281 -19.12 -16.59 12.15
CA LEU A 281 -18.47 -16.74 10.86
C LEU A 281 -18.36 -18.21 10.44
N LYS A 282 -18.00 -19.11 11.37
CA LYS A 282 -17.95 -20.56 11.11
C LYS A 282 -19.32 -21.11 10.71
N GLU A 283 -20.38 -20.66 11.38
CA GLU A 283 -21.76 -21.03 11.04
C GLU A 283 -22.16 -20.55 9.65
N LEU A 284 -21.83 -19.30 9.31
CA LEU A 284 -22.05 -18.76 7.96
C LEU A 284 -21.33 -19.60 6.90
N ILE A 285 -20.06 -19.91 7.11
CA ILE A 285 -19.29 -20.75 6.16
C ILE A 285 -19.96 -22.10 5.96
N ALA A 286 -20.42 -22.74 7.04
CA ALA A 286 -21.09 -24.04 7.00
C ALA A 286 -22.45 -24.02 6.27
N GLU A 287 -23.14 -22.86 6.19
CA GLU A 287 -24.44 -22.73 5.48
C GLU A 287 -24.34 -23.04 3.99
N ARG A 288 -23.23 -22.70 3.32
CA ARG A 288 -23.08 -22.72 1.86
C ARG A 288 -21.81 -23.41 1.36
N SER A 289 -20.95 -23.92 2.24
CA SER A 289 -19.76 -24.67 1.82
C SER A 289 -20.15 -26.03 1.20
N VAL A 290 -19.60 -26.31 0.04
CA VAL A 290 -19.68 -27.65 -0.56
C VAL A 290 -18.75 -28.58 0.21
N LYS A 291 -19.28 -29.73 0.64
CA LYS A 291 -18.51 -30.72 1.40
C LYS A 291 -17.64 -31.57 0.46
#